data_fc3f0868b38a85d2d04e8e38bda4938e
#
_entry.id   fc3f0868b38a85d2d04e8e38bda4938e
#
_cell.length_a   1.000
_cell.length_b   1.000
_cell.length_c   1.000
_cell.angle_alpha   90.00
_cell.angle_beta   90.00
_cell.angle_gamma   90.00
#
_symmetry.space_group_name_H-M   'P 1'
#
loop_
_entity.id
_entity.type
_entity.pdbx_description
1 polymer ?
#
loop_
_entity_poly.entity_id
_entity_poly.type
_entity_poly.pdbx_seq_one_letter_code
_entity_poly.pdbx_strand_id
1 'polypeptide(L)'
;MKELETILEKENYDFKVIEQISDGETSQIFLGEFNNIKSIFKLSKENKFKLIINEYLKNGIIQKIDTKNISPKVLFHDLHSKLIIYEYFEKSSSDKQFNNFYQLGKKLKELHEIRSNKKIKTFEDQFNLYLNASSSELDNKYFKDAVDLFNELNVGKENYVLSHNDLNSSNVMFKNNKIVFIDFEYLSINSKYSDLSKLIDSLNLTTLEKDKLLEGYGIDEINDSINLKIKKWSLMNIYTELIWANYINEYKRNYFDKDYINLLKKKIKQQKQ
;
A
#
# COMPACT_ATOMS: atom_id res chain seq x y z
N MET A 1 23.19 3.89 -4.75
CA MET A 1 23.64 5.10 -5.49
C MET A 1 24.28 4.72 -6.82
N LYS A 2 25.41 4.01 -6.88
CA LYS A 2 26.06 3.63 -8.15
C LYS A 2 25.16 2.93 -9.18
N GLU A 3 24.26 2.04 -8.74
CA GLU A 3 23.33 1.35 -9.64
C GLU A 3 22.35 2.34 -10.29
N LEU A 4 21.78 3.28 -9.51
CA LEU A 4 20.90 4.32 -9.99
C LEU A 4 21.60 5.24 -11.00
N GLU A 5 22.81 5.70 -10.67
CA GLU A 5 23.63 6.53 -11.55
C GLU A 5 23.93 5.81 -12.87
N THR A 6 24.32 4.54 -12.81
CA THR A 6 24.59 3.73 -14.00
C THR A 6 23.36 3.59 -14.91
N ILE A 7 22.14 3.47 -14.34
CA ILE A 7 20.91 3.40 -15.12
C ILE A 7 20.65 4.72 -15.83
N LEU A 8 20.76 5.85 -15.13
CA LEU A 8 20.43 7.17 -15.65
C LEU A 8 21.46 7.68 -16.66
N GLU A 9 22.75 7.39 -16.45
CA GLU A 9 23.84 7.75 -17.40
C GLU A 9 23.69 7.07 -18.75
N LYS A 10 23.23 5.81 -18.79
CA LYS A 10 23.00 5.08 -20.05
C LYS A 10 21.96 5.74 -20.94
N GLU A 11 21.01 6.43 -20.36
CA GLU A 11 19.89 7.06 -21.07
C GLU A 11 20.13 8.55 -21.35
N ASN A 12 21.32 9.10 -21.01
CA ASN A 12 21.71 10.51 -21.18
C ASN A 12 20.72 11.51 -20.51
N TYR A 13 20.15 11.16 -19.38
CA TYR A 13 19.29 12.08 -18.63
C TYR A 13 20.10 13.09 -17.84
N ASP A 14 19.57 14.30 -17.70
CA ASP A 14 20.10 15.30 -16.75
C ASP A 14 19.59 14.98 -15.35
N PHE A 15 20.49 14.55 -14.45
CA PHE A 15 20.14 14.17 -13.10
C PHE A 15 21.24 14.47 -12.10
N LYS A 16 20.82 14.64 -10.84
CA LYS A 16 21.73 14.75 -9.70
C LYS A 16 21.12 14.03 -8.50
N VAL A 17 21.81 13.02 -8.00
CA VAL A 17 21.43 12.36 -6.73
C VAL A 17 22.06 13.13 -5.58
N ILE A 18 21.24 13.56 -4.60
CA ILE A 18 21.68 14.35 -3.44
C ILE A 18 21.96 13.43 -2.26
N GLU A 19 20.98 12.61 -1.87
CA GLU A 19 21.10 11.71 -0.73
C GLU A 19 20.17 10.49 -0.83
N GLN A 20 20.52 9.44 -0.13
CA GLN A 20 19.63 8.30 0.07
C GLN A 20 18.75 8.54 1.31
N ILE A 21 17.44 8.59 1.11
CA ILE A 21 16.46 8.82 2.19
C ILE A 21 16.12 7.54 2.93
N SER A 22 15.99 6.41 2.18
CA SER A 22 15.54 5.13 2.73
C SER A 22 16.17 3.96 2.00
N ASP A 23 16.36 2.87 2.74
CA ASP A 23 16.81 1.58 2.24
C ASP A 23 15.90 0.48 2.81
N GLY A 24 14.68 0.39 2.25
CA GLY A 24 13.66 -0.57 2.65
C GLY A 24 13.89 -2.00 2.12
N GLU A 25 12.96 -2.91 2.38
CA GLU A 25 13.04 -4.32 1.95
C GLU A 25 12.98 -4.46 0.44
N THR A 26 12.10 -3.71 -0.19
CA THR A 26 11.72 -3.85 -1.60
C THR A 26 12.30 -2.77 -2.48
N SER A 27 12.70 -1.61 -1.91
CA SER A 27 13.17 -0.46 -2.69
C SER A 27 14.15 0.42 -1.92
N GLN A 28 14.95 1.16 -2.68
CA GLN A 28 15.79 2.26 -2.22
C GLN A 28 15.19 3.58 -2.70
N ILE A 29 15.15 4.58 -1.82
CA ILE A 29 14.60 5.90 -2.11
C ILE A 29 15.71 6.93 -2.01
N PHE A 30 15.83 7.76 -3.04
CA PHE A 30 16.80 8.84 -3.09
C PHE A 30 16.11 10.18 -3.36
N LEU A 31 16.66 11.24 -2.77
CA LEU A 31 16.36 12.63 -3.10
C LEU A 31 17.36 13.12 -4.15
N GLY A 32 16.87 13.90 -5.10
CA GLY A 32 17.73 14.49 -6.12
C GLY A 32 17.01 15.47 -7.02
N GLU A 33 17.58 15.71 -8.19
CA GLU A 33 17.04 16.50 -9.27
C GLU A 33 17.01 15.67 -10.54
N PHE A 34 15.93 15.76 -11.32
CA PHE A 34 15.77 15.12 -12.62
C PHE A 34 15.26 16.16 -13.62
N ASN A 35 16.05 16.46 -14.66
CA ASN A 35 15.75 17.54 -15.62
C ASN A 35 15.45 18.88 -14.92
N ASN A 36 16.29 19.26 -13.94
CA ASN A 36 16.16 20.46 -13.10
C ASN A 36 14.90 20.51 -12.22
N ILE A 37 14.20 19.38 -12.02
CA ILE A 37 13.06 19.26 -11.14
C ILE A 37 13.46 18.49 -9.88
N LYS A 38 13.22 19.06 -8.69
CA LYS A 38 13.41 18.35 -7.42
C LYS A 38 12.60 17.07 -7.40
N SER A 39 13.24 15.91 -7.16
CA SER A 39 12.66 14.61 -7.46
C SER A 39 12.99 13.56 -6.40
N ILE A 40 12.10 12.57 -6.34
CA ILE A 40 12.29 11.31 -5.60
C ILE A 40 12.53 10.18 -6.61
N PHE A 41 13.64 9.48 -6.44
CA PHE A 41 13.98 8.29 -7.22
C PHE A 41 13.65 7.06 -6.38
N LYS A 42 12.73 6.22 -6.83
CA LYS A 42 12.43 4.92 -6.22
C LYS A 42 13.00 3.82 -7.11
N LEU A 43 14.07 3.18 -6.64
CA LEU A 43 14.70 2.03 -7.30
C LEU A 43 14.28 0.75 -6.58
N SER A 44 13.51 -0.11 -7.25
CA SER A 44 13.10 -1.39 -6.68
C SER A 44 14.26 -2.37 -6.67
N LYS A 45 14.44 -3.04 -5.56
CA LYS A 45 15.45 -4.09 -5.38
C LYS A 45 15.07 -5.38 -6.10
N GLU A 46 16.02 -6.29 -6.21
CA GLU A 46 15.73 -7.66 -6.60
C GLU A 46 14.67 -8.26 -5.65
N ASN A 47 13.64 -8.88 -6.22
CA ASN A 47 12.55 -9.47 -5.45
C ASN A 47 12.96 -10.83 -4.83
N LYS A 48 13.89 -10.80 -3.87
CA LYS A 48 14.41 -11.99 -3.16
C LYS A 48 13.33 -12.72 -2.38
N PHE A 49 12.29 -12.01 -1.97
CA PHE A 49 11.17 -12.57 -1.23
C PHE A 49 10.07 -13.17 -2.12
N LYS A 50 10.24 -13.15 -3.45
CA LYS A 50 9.25 -13.63 -4.41
C LYS A 50 7.84 -13.03 -4.23
N LEU A 51 7.77 -11.82 -3.70
CA LEU A 51 6.51 -11.10 -3.48
C LEU A 51 5.85 -10.74 -4.82
N ILE A 52 4.53 -10.63 -4.81
CA ILE A 52 3.76 -10.06 -5.92
C ILE A 52 3.75 -8.54 -5.75
N ILE A 53 4.75 -7.89 -6.30
CA ILE A 53 4.96 -6.44 -6.17
C ILE A 53 5.07 -5.77 -7.54
N ASN A 54 4.90 -4.44 -7.53
CA ASN A 54 5.07 -3.58 -8.71
C ASN A 54 4.14 -3.91 -9.90
N GLU A 55 2.96 -4.49 -9.63
CA GLU A 55 1.94 -4.70 -10.67
C GLU A 55 1.48 -3.38 -11.31
N TYR A 56 1.58 -2.26 -10.58
CA TYR A 56 1.21 -0.91 -11.08
C TYR A 56 2.15 -0.39 -12.18
N LEU A 57 3.39 -0.88 -12.27
CA LEU A 57 4.32 -0.56 -13.35
C LEU A 57 3.94 -1.26 -14.65
N LYS A 58 3.18 -2.33 -14.55
CA LYS A 58 2.66 -3.08 -15.69
C LYS A 58 1.33 -2.50 -16.15
N ASN A 59 0.96 -2.82 -17.36
CA ASN A 59 -0.40 -2.63 -17.86
C ASN A 59 -0.89 -1.17 -17.96
N GLY A 60 0.00 -0.19 -17.93
CA GLY A 60 -0.35 1.23 -18.03
C GLY A 60 -1.09 1.79 -16.82
N ILE A 61 -1.01 1.12 -15.67
CA ILE A 61 -1.68 1.58 -14.44
C ILE A 61 -1.04 2.85 -13.91
N ILE A 62 0.30 2.93 -13.93
CA ILE A 62 1.03 4.10 -13.44
C ILE A 62 0.63 5.37 -14.18
N GLN A 63 0.44 5.30 -15.51
CA GLN A 63 -0.03 6.44 -16.31
C GLN A 63 -1.44 6.88 -15.89
N LYS A 64 -2.32 5.95 -15.53
CA LYS A 64 -3.68 6.27 -15.07
C LYS A 64 -3.66 6.88 -13.66
N ILE A 65 -2.78 6.40 -12.79
CA ILE A 65 -2.54 6.97 -11.46
C ILE A 65 -2.06 8.41 -11.60
N ASP A 66 -1.07 8.66 -12.46
CA ASP A 66 -0.51 9.99 -12.73
C ASP A 66 -1.55 10.93 -13.34
N THR A 67 -2.25 10.52 -14.41
CA THR A 67 -3.28 11.32 -15.08
C THR A 67 -4.41 11.76 -14.15
N LYS A 68 -4.75 10.93 -13.16
CA LYS A 68 -5.76 11.24 -12.14
C LYS A 68 -5.19 12.01 -10.93
N ASN A 69 -3.90 12.37 -10.95
CA ASN A 69 -3.20 13.01 -9.83
C ASN A 69 -3.39 12.24 -8.50
N ILE A 70 -3.33 10.92 -8.55
CA ILE A 70 -3.46 10.05 -7.37
C ILE A 70 -2.11 9.90 -6.66
N SER A 71 -1.00 9.98 -7.42
CA SER A 71 0.38 10.03 -6.89
C SER A 71 0.98 11.43 -7.08
N PRO A 72 2.16 11.71 -6.50
CA PRO A 72 3.02 12.76 -7.02
C PRO A 72 3.24 12.55 -8.50
N LYS A 73 3.46 13.64 -9.26
CA LYS A 73 3.65 13.58 -10.71
C LYS A 73 4.78 12.61 -11.08
N VAL A 74 4.51 11.69 -11.99
CA VAL A 74 5.50 10.75 -12.50
C VAL A 74 6.31 11.43 -13.60
N LEU A 75 7.60 11.64 -13.38
CA LEU A 75 8.51 12.25 -14.33
C LEU A 75 9.13 11.21 -15.27
N PHE A 76 9.39 10.01 -14.74
CA PHE A 76 9.96 8.90 -15.46
C PHE A 76 9.58 7.57 -14.81
N HIS A 77 9.45 6.53 -15.61
CA HIS A 77 9.39 5.16 -15.11
C HIS A 77 9.93 4.18 -16.15
N ASP A 78 10.63 3.17 -15.69
CA ASP A 78 11.10 2.06 -16.51
C ASP A 78 10.93 0.72 -15.79
N LEU A 79 10.30 -0.22 -16.48
CA LEU A 79 10.03 -1.55 -15.93
C LEU A 79 11.29 -2.43 -15.86
N HIS A 80 12.25 -2.26 -16.80
CA HIS A 80 13.46 -3.09 -16.86
C HIS A 80 14.42 -2.73 -15.75
N SER A 81 14.71 -1.44 -15.58
CA SER A 81 15.53 -0.93 -14.48
C SER A 81 14.77 -0.86 -13.16
N LYS A 82 13.44 -1.05 -13.18
CA LYS A 82 12.55 -0.97 -12.00
C LYS A 82 12.67 0.39 -11.29
N LEU A 83 12.96 1.44 -12.05
CA LEU A 83 13.12 2.81 -11.58
C LEU A 83 11.84 3.60 -11.83
N ILE A 84 11.43 4.37 -10.84
CA ILE A 84 10.39 5.41 -10.97
C ILE A 84 10.96 6.70 -10.42
N ILE A 85 10.70 7.80 -11.10
CA ILE A 85 11.06 9.14 -10.65
C ILE A 85 9.77 9.94 -10.51
N TYR A 86 9.55 10.46 -9.30
CA TYR A 86 8.43 11.33 -8.98
C TYR A 86 8.92 12.76 -8.77
N GLU A 87 8.13 13.75 -9.15
CA GLU A 87 8.31 15.11 -8.64
C GLU A 87 8.24 15.10 -7.12
N TYR A 88 9.17 15.81 -6.47
CA TYR A 88 9.18 15.89 -5.01
C TYR A 88 7.89 16.54 -4.48
N PHE A 89 7.13 15.77 -3.73
CA PHE A 89 5.96 16.27 -3.03
C PHE A 89 6.34 16.60 -1.59
N GLU A 90 6.38 17.88 -1.29
CA GLU A 90 6.70 18.33 0.07
C GLU A 90 5.50 18.04 0.98
N LYS A 91 5.75 17.25 2.02
CA LYS A 91 4.75 17.01 3.07
C LYS A 91 4.59 18.26 3.91
N SER A 92 3.35 18.70 4.16
CA SER A 92 3.10 19.85 5.03
C SER A 92 3.54 19.54 6.46
N SER A 93 4.31 20.44 7.07
CA SER A 93 4.70 20.34 8.49
C SER A 93 3.51 20.52 9.45
N SER A 94 2.37 20.99 8.94
CA SER A 94 1.11 21.19 9.67
C SER A 94 0.18 19.98 9.66
N ASP A 95 0.71 18.77 9.42
CA ASP A 95 -0.04 17.51 9.30
C ASP A 95 -0.91 17.12 10.51
N LYS A 96 -0.87 17.91 11.59
CA LYS A 96 -1.77 17.73 12.73
C LYS A 96 -3.23 18.14 12.45
N GLN A 97 -3.54 18.67 11.27
CA GLN A 97 -4.87 19.18 10.91
C GLN A 97 -5.36 18.70 9.53
N PHE A 98 -5.00 17.50 9.09
CA PHE A 98 -5.76 16.95 7.99
C PHE A 98 -7.17 16.62 8.50
N ASN A 99 -8.13 17.42 8.10
CA ASN A 99 -9.55 17.30 8.47
C ASN A 99 -10.47 17.06 7.26
N ASN A 100 -9.89 16.89 6.07
CA ASN A 100 -10.68 16.73 4.86
C ASN A 100 -10.86 15.25 4.48
N PHE A 101 -11.41 14.47 5.40
CA PHE A 101 -11.63 13.02 5.20
C PHE A 101 -12.61 12.71 4.06
N TYR A 102 -13.53 13.63 3.77
CA TYR A 102 -14.40 13.52 2.60
C TYR A 102 -13.58 13.51 1.30
N GLN A 103 -12.61 14.43 1.14
CA GLN A 103 -11.75 14.45 -0.04
C GLN A 103 -10.80 13.25 -0.10
N LEU A 104 -10.37 12.74 1.06
CA LEU A 104 -9.59 11.50 1.13
C LEU A 104 -10.40 10.31 0.60
N GLY A 105 -11.67 10.19 0.99
CA GLY A 105 -12.58 9.18 0.47
C GLY A 105 -12.77 9.26 -1.04
N LYS A 106 -12.98 10.49 -1.57
CA LYS A 106 -13.06 10.73 -3.02
C LYS A 106 -11.79 10.30 -3.74
N LYS A 107 -10.62 10.67 -3.20
CA LYS A 107 -9.32 10.31 -3.80
C LYS A 107 -9.10 8.80 -3.81
N LEU A 108 -9.51 8.10 -2.74
CA LEU A 108 -9.46 6.64 -2.72
C LEU A 108 -10.40 6.02 -3.76
N LYS A 109 -11.60 6.56 -3.93
CA LYS A 109 -12.55 6.11 -4.96
C LYS A 109 -11.95 6.26 -6.36
N GLU A 110 -11.29 7.38 -6.66
CA GLU A 110 -10.61 7.62 -7.94
C GLU A 110 -9.53 6.55 -8.25
N LEU A 111 -8.79 6.08 -7.23
CA LEU A 111 -7.85 4.97 -7.35
C LEU A 111 -8.60 3.66 -7.66
N HIS A 112 -9.62 3.36 -6.88
CA HIS A 112 -10.40 2.13 -7.00
C HIS A 112 -11.20 2.01 -8.31
N GLU A 113 -11.50 3.12 -8.97
CA GLU A 113 -12.16 3.16 -10.28
C GLU A 113 -11.20 2.94 -11.46
N ILE A 114 -9.89 2.89 -11.23
CA ILE A 114 -8.94 2.59 -12.30
C ILE A 114 -9.19 1.17 -12.82
N ARG A 115 -9.39 1.05 -14.14
CA ARG A 115 -9.54 -0.25 -14.83
C ARG A 115 -8.28 -0.57 -15.60
N SER A 116 -7.92 -1.85 -15.64
CA SER A 116 -6.87 -2.37 -16.51
C SER A 116 -7.45 -3.27 -17.58
N ASN A 117 -6.94 -3.18 -18.80
CA ASN A 117 -7.29 -4.07 -19.90
C ASN A 117 -6.56 -5.42 -19.82
N LYS A 118 -5.64 -5.57 -18.90
CA LYS A 118 -4.84 -6.77 -18.69
C LYS A 118 -5.08 -7.33 -17.29
N LYS A 119 -4.85 -8.63 -17.14
CA LYS A 119 -5.00 -9.31 -15.84
C LYS A 119 -4.00 -8.73 -14.83
N ILE A 120 -4.51 -8.27 -13.71
CA ILE A 120 -3.74 -7.86 -12.52
C ILE A 120 -3.84 -8.99 -11.50
N LYS A 121 -2.79 -9.22 -10.76
CA LYS A 121 -2.80 -10.15 -9.64
C LYS A 121 -3.81 -9.71 -8.57
N THR A 122 -4.34 -10.70 -7.86
CA THR A 122 -5.30 -10.47 -6.78
C THR A 122 -4.61 -10.50 -5.43
N PHE A 123 -5.25 -9.95 -4.43
CA PHE A 123 -4.83 -10.13 -3.03
C PHE A 123 -4.81 -11.61 -2.64
N GLU A 124 -5.75 -12.42 -3.16
CA GLU A 124 -5.78 -13.86 -2.96
C GLU A 124 -4.49 -14.55 -3.47
N ASP A 125 -3.97 -14.15 -4.65
CA ASP A 125 -2.68 -14.64 -5.16
C ASP A 125 -1.54 -14.36 -4.17
N GLN A 126 -1.53 -13.14 -3.59
CA GLN A 126 -0.52 -12.72 -2.61
C GLN A 126 -0.68 -13.45 -1.27
N PHE A 127 -1.90 -13.57 -0.79
CA PHE A 127 -2.21 -14.24 0.48
C PHE A 127 -1.82 -15.73 0.42
N ASN A 128 -2.16 -16.42 -0.68
CA ASN A 128 -1.78 -17.81 -0.90
C ASN A 128 -0.26 -17.99 -0.99
N LEU A 129 0.46 -17.02 -1.58
CA LEU A 129 1.93 -17.05 -1.59
C LEU A 129 2.48 -17.05 -0.16
N TYR A 130 1.98 -16.18 0.69
CA TYR A 130 2.41 -16.09 2.10
C TYR A 130 2.09 -17.38 2.86
N LEU A 131 0.88 -17.91 2.72
CA LEU A 131 0.44 -19.13 3.39
C LEU A 131 1.30 -20.33 3.01
N ASN A 132 1.58 -20.51 1.72
CA ASN A 132 2.33 -21.67 1.21
C ASN A 132 3.78 -21.69 1.68
N ALA A 133 4.38 -20.54 1.95
CA ALA A 133 5.78 -20.44 2.35
C ALA A 133 6.00 -20.46 3.87
N SER A 134 4.99 -20.07 4.67
CA SER A 134 5.15 -19.84 6.13
C SER A 134 4.74 -21.04 6.99
N SER A 135 4.91 -22.26 6.53
CA SER A 135 4.29 -23.45 7.15
C SER A 135 4.87 -23.89 8.51
N SER A 136 6.06 -23.41 8.91
CA SER A 136 6.79 -24.01 10.06
C SER A 136 6.80 -23.17 11.35
N GLU A 137 6.59 -21.87 11.30
CA GLU A 137 6.77 -20.97 12.47
C GLU A 137 5.50 -20.30 12.98
N LEU A 138 4.39 -20.40 12.25
CA LEU A 138 3.13 -19.85 12.73
C LEU A 138 2.41 -20.82 13.65
N ASP A 139 1.94 -20.31 14.77
CA ASP A 139 0.92 -20.97 15.58
C ASP A 139 -0.26 -21.28 14.64
N ASN A 140 -0.50 -22.56 14.38
CA ASN A 140 -1.54 -23.07 13.46
C ASN A 140 -2.90 -22.40 13.67
N LYS A 141 -3.21 -21.93 14.88
CA LYS A 141 -4.45 -21.22 15.20
C LYS A 141 -4.58 -19.89 14.44
N TYR A 142 -3.54 -19.07 14.40
CA TYR A 142 -3.61 -17.77 13.70
C TYR A 142 -3.74 -17.96 12.18
N PHE A 143 -3.10 -19.01 11.65
CA PHE A 143 -3.24 -19.38 10.23
C PHE A 143 -4.67 -19.79 9.90
N LYS A 144 -5.20 -20.72 10.69
CA LYS A 144 -6.56 -21.21 10.50
C LYS A 144 -7.57 -20.07 10.60
N ASP A 145 -7.48 -19.25 11.64
CA ASP A 145 -8.38 -18.12 11.85
C ASP A 145 -8.29 -17.11 10.68
N ALA A 146 -7.09 -16.87 10.14
CA ALA A 146 -6.90 -15.97 8.98
C ALA A 146 -7.53 -16.53 7.71
N VAL A 147 -7.35 -17.83 7.44
CA VAL A 147 -7.94 -18.51 6.28
C VAL A 147 -9.45 -18.54 6.39
N ASP A 148 -9.99 -18.87 7.56
CA ASP A 148 -11.44 -18.90 7.79
C ASP A 148 -12.06 -17.51 7.57
N LEU A 149 -11.44 -16.45 8.11
CA LEU A 149 -11.87 -15.06 7.91
C LEU A 149 -11.75 -14.63 6.45
N PHE A 150 -10.64 -14.98 5.78
CA PHE A 150 -10.46 -14.66 4.36
C PHE A 150 -11.54 -15.32 3.50
N ASN A 151 -11.82 -16.59 3.73
CA ASN A 151 -12.86 -17.31 3.01
C ASN A 151 -14.25 -16.67 3.24
N GLU A 152 -14.55 -16.25 4.46
CA GLU A 152 -15.79 -15.54 4.78
C GLU A 152 -15.90 -14.21 4.02
N LEU A 153 -14.81 -13.42 3.96
CA LEU A 153 -14.76 -12.12 3.31
C LEU A 153 -14.75 -12.21 1.77
N ASN A 154 -14.28 -13.33 1.22
CA ASN A 154 -14.11 -13.53 -0.22
C ASN A 154 -15.40 -14.00 -0.91
N VAL A 155 -16.47 -14.24 -0.16
CA VAL A 155 -17.77 -14.61 -0.71
C VAL A 155 -18.36 -13.43 -1.50
N GLY A 156 -18.62 -13.68 -2.79
CA GLY A 156 -19.33 -12.74 -3.67
C GLY A 156 -18.48 -11.79 -4.49
N LYS A 157 -17.22 -11.51 -4.15
CA LYS A 157 -16.27 -10.64 -4.92
C LYS A 157 -16.86 -9.31 -5.47
N GLU A 158 -18.03 -8.89 -5.00
CA GLU A 158 -18.80 -7.77 -5.56
C GLU A 158 -18.17 -6.39 -5.35
N ASN A 159 -17.25 -6.31 -4.37
CA ASN A 159 -16.62 -5.06 -3.98
C ASN A 159 -15.12 -5.01 -4.35
N TYR A 160 -14.70 -5.82 -5.32
CA TYR A 160 -13.31 -5.90 -5.72
C TYR A 160 -12.93 -4.76 -6.66
N VAL A 161 -11.86 -4.09 -6.31
CA VAL A 161 -11.34 -2.88 -6.94
C VAL A 161 -9.82 -2.97 -7.10
N LEU A 162 -9.23 -2.03 -7.82
CA LEU A 162 -7.79 -1.84 -7.82
C LEU A 162 -7.39 -1.20 -6.49
N SER A 163 -6.93 -2.01 -5.55
CA SER A 163 -6.64 -1.64 -4.16
C SER A 163 -5.15 -1.39 -3.95
N HIS A 164 -4.81 -0.43 -3.10
CA HIS A 164 -3.44 -0.13 -2.73
C HIS A 164 -2.82 -1.23 -1.87
N ASN A 165 -3.61 -1.82 -0.98
CA ASN A 165 -3.28 -2.88 -0.02
C ASN A 165 -2.26 -2.53 1.08
N ASP A 166 -1.62 -1.38 1.02
CA ASP A 166 -0.78 -0.85 2.08
C ASP A 166 -1.04 0.65 2.33
N LEU A 167 -2.30 1.05 2.33
CA LEU A 167 -2.69 2.45 2.49
C LEU A 167 -2.74 2.86 3.96
N ASN A 168 -1.57 2.94 4.58
CA ASN A 168 -1.40 3.44 5.94
C ASN A 168 -1.14 4.96 5.95
N SER A 169 -1.09 5.58 7.13
CA SER A 169 -0.90 7.03 7.29
C SER A 169 0.42 7.57 6.73
N SER A 170 1.47 6.73 6.63
CA SER A 170 2.76 7.14 6.04
C SER A 170 2.70 7.21 4.51
N ASN A 171 1.77 6.47 3.89
CA ASN A 171 1.59 6.40 2.45
C ASN A 171 0.55 7.40 1.92
N VAL A 172 0.03 8.27 2.79
CA VAL A 172 -0.88 9.36 2.42
C VAL A 172 -0.17 10.69 2.67
N MET A 173 -0.06 11.51 1.65
CA MET A 173 0.58 12.83 1.74
C MET A 173 -0.40 13.94 1.42
N PHE A 174 -0.25 15.06 2.14
CA PHE A 174 -1.14 16.23 2.02
C PHE A 174 -0.32 17.51 1.83
N LYS A 175 -0.76 18.35 0.91
CA LYS A 175 -0.25 19.73 0.76
C LYS A 175 -1.30 20.60 0.07
N ASN A 176 -1.65 21.75 0.65
CA ASN A 176 -2.53 22.75 0.01
C ASN A 176 -3.81 22.13 -0.58
N ASN A 177 -4.55 21.34 0.20
CA ASN A 177 -5.74 20.59 -0.22
C ASN A 177 -5.51 19.51 -1.30
N LYS A 178 -4.28 19.26 -1.72
CA LYS A 178 -3.96 18.11 -2.56
C LYS A 178 -3.68 16.90 -1.68
N ILE A 179 -4.25 15.76 -2.09
CA ILE A 179 -4.05 14.47 -1.48
C ILE A 179 -3.41 13.57 -2.52
N VAL A 180 -2.30 12.93 -2.18
CA VAL A 180 -1.65 11.95 -3.03
C VAL A 180 -1.29 10.71 -2.21
N PHE A 181 -1.31 9.56 -2.86
CA PHE A 181 -0.83 8.30 -2.32
C PHE A 181 0.54 7.97 -2.87
N ILE A 182 1.35 7.33 -2.07
CA ILE A 182 2.69 6.85 -2.45
C ILE A 182 2.81 5.37 -2.13
N ASP A 183 3.82 4.73 -2.69
CA ASP A 183 4.17 3.34 -2.38
C ASP A 183 3.14 2.28 -2.83
N PHE A 184 2.84 2.28 -4.13
CA PHE A 184 1.87 1.37 -4.77
C PHE A 184 2.40 -0.06 -4.99
N GLU A 185 3.47 -0.47 -4.34
CA GLU A 185 4.15 -1.72 -4.67
C GLU A 185 3.29 -2.97 -4.46
N TYR A 186 2.36 -2.96 -3.49
CA TYR A 186 1.41 -4.04 -3.21
C TYR A 186 0.06 -3.90 -3.93
N LEU A 187 -0.05 -2.95 -4.87
CA LEU A 187 -1.28 -2.71 -5.59
C LEU A 187 -1.74 -3.97 -6.33
N SER A 188 -2.98 -4.39 -6.06
CA SER A 188 -3.60 -5.58 -6.64
C SER A 188 -5.13 -5.48 -6.58
N ILE A 189 -5.83 -6.48 -7.13
CA ILE A 189 -7.29 -6.54 -7.03
C ILE A 189 -7.68 -7.07 -5.66
N ASN A 190 -8.43 -6.28 -4.89
CA ASN A 190 -8.90 -6.62 -3.55
C ASN A 190 -10.24 -5.96 -3.23
N SER A 191 -10.82 -6.26 -2.09
CA SER A 191 -12.01 -5.57 -1.59
C SER A 191 -11.72 -4.12 -1.26
N LYS A 192 -12.62 -3.20 -1.65
CA LYS A 192 -12.56 -1.78 -1.25
C LYS A 192 -12.44 -1.57 0.26
N TYR A 193 -12.99 -2.50 1.05
CA TYR A 193 -12.97 -2.41 2.51
C TYR A 193 -11.58 -2.65 3.11
N SER A 194 -10.66 -3.29 2.38
CA SER A 194 -9.27 -3.44 2.81
C SER A 194 -8.59 -2.08 3.00
N ASP A 195 -8.60 -1.23 1.96
CA ASP A 195 -7.98 0.10 2.05
C ASP A 195 -8.76 1.05 2.96
N LEU A 196 -10.09 1.00 2.93
CA LEU A 196 -10.92 1.81 3.83
C LEU A 196 -10.64 1.53 5.30
N SER A 197 -10.60 0.24 5.70
CA SER A 197 -10.28 -0.13 7.08
C SER A 197 -8.83 0.23 7.46
N LYS A 198 -7.87 0.03 6.54
CA LYS A 198 -6.46 0.39 6.78
C LYS A 198 -6.30 1.89 7.03
N LEU A 199 -6.99 2.76 6.27
CA LEU A 199 -6.99 4.21 6.50
C LEU A 199 -7.62 4.57 7.83
N ILE A 200 -8.80 4.02 8.15
CA ILE A 200 -9.53 4.29 9.40
C ILE A 200 -8.62 3.95 10.60
N ASP A 201 -8.00 2.77 10.58
CA ASP A 201 -7.16 2.30 11.68
C ASP A 201 -5.86 3.09 11.79
N SER A 202 -5.16 3.32 10.67
CA SER A 202 -3.83 3.94 10.68
C SER A 202 -3.88 5.44 10.98
N LEU A 203 -4.97 6.11 10.61
CA LEU A 203 -5.22 7.51 10.93
C LEU A 203 -5.92 7.69 12.28
N ASN A 204 -6.32 6.59 12.93
CA ASN A 204 -7.06 6.58 14.20
C ASN A 204 -8.30 7.47 14.17
N LEU A 205 -9.14 7.30 13.13
CA LEU A 205 -10.29 8.15 12.87
C LEU A 205 -11.37 8.00 13.94
N THR A 206 -11.91 9.11 14.40
CA THR A 206 -13.15 9.16 15.18
C THR A 206 -14.33 8.68 14.32
N THR A 207 -15.46 8.39 14.95
CA THR A 207 -16.68 7.98 14.22
C THR A 207 -17.09 9.03 13.18
N LEU A 208 -17.08 10.32 13.52
CA LEU A 208 -17.45 11.38 12.59
C LEU A 208 -16.49 11.48 11.39
N GLU A 209 -15.19 11.34 11.63
CA GLU A 209 -14.16 11.37 10.58
C GLU A 209 -14.26 10.15 9.65
N LYS A 210 -14.49 8.96 10.23
CA LYS A 210 -14.79 7.73 9.48
C LYS A 210 -16.01 7.93 8.58
N ASP A 211 -17.09 8.48 9.12
CA ASP A 211 -18.32 8.70 8.36
C ASP A 211 -18.10 9.67 7.19
N LYS A 212 -17.29 10.73 7.40
CA LYS A 212 -16.88 11.64 6.33
C LYS A 212 -16.01 10.97 5.25
N LEU A 213 -15.11 10.07 5.65
CA LEU A 213 -14.31 9.27 4.70
C LEU A 213 -15.22 8.38 3.84
N LEU A 214 -16.17 7.69 4.47
CA LEU A 214 -17.09 6.78 3.80
C LEU A 214 -18.05 7.52 2.86
N GLU A 215 -18.62 8.65 3.30
CA GLU A 215 -19.44 9.54 2.49
C GLU A 215 -18.66 10.01 1.24
N GLY A 216 -17.44 10.51 1.42
CA GLY A 216 -16.57 10.92 0.32
C GLY A 216 -16.24 9.78 -0.64
N TYR A 217 -16.13 8.57 -0.15
CA TYR A 217 -15.95 7.37 -0.97
C TYR A 217 -17.23 6.99 -1.74
N GLY A 218 -18.39 7.50 -1.35
CA GLY A 218 -19.71 7.19 -1.93
C GLY A 218 -20.41 6.03 -1.23
N ILE A 219 -20.21 5.90 0.08
CA ILE A 219 -20.97 5.04 0.97
C ILE A 219 -21.83 5.95 1.84
N ASP A 220 -23.03 6.27 1.34
CA ASP A 220 -23.92 7.25 1.96
C ASP A 220 -24.73 6.68 3.13
N GLU A 221 -25.06 5.37 3.10
CA GLU A 221 -25.75 4.66 4.17
C GLU A 221 -24.78 3.81 4.97
N ILE A 222 -24.40 4.30 6.15
CA ILE A 222 -23.49 3.60 7.06
C ILE A 222 -24.34 2.80 8.06
N ASN A 223 -24.60 1.54 7.72
CA ASN A 223 -25.35 0.61 8.55
C ASN A 223 -24.45 -0.43 9.22
N ASP A 224 -25.04 -1.30 10.05
CA ASP A 224 -24.32 -2.35 10.78
C ASP A 224 -23.54 -3.30 9.86
N SER A 225 -24.08 -3.61 8.66
CA SER A 225 -23.41 -4.46 7.68
C SER A 225 -22.12 -3.83 7.18
N ILE A 226 -22.11 -2.52 6.87
CA ILE A 226 -20.92 -1.78 6.46
C ILE A 226 -19.90 -1.73 7.59
N ASN A 227 -20.33 -1.40 8.81
CA ASN A 227 -19.47 -1.38 9.99
C ASN A 227 -18.84 -2.75 10.27
N LEU A 228 -19.61 -3.83 10.12
CA LEU A 228 -19.12 -5.19 10.28
C LEU A 228 -18.07 -5.55 9.20
N LYS A 229 -18.30 -5.18 7.94
CA LYS A 229 -17.32 -5.38 6.86
C LYS A 229 -16.02 -4.65 7.15
N ILE A 230 -16.07 -3.38 7.59
CA ILE A 230 -14.90 -2.61 7.97
C ILE A 230 -14.17 -3.29 9.13
N LYS A 231 -14.89 -3.68 10.21
CA LYS A 231 -14.29 -4.37 11.36
C LYS A 231 -13.60 -5.68 10.94
N LYS A 232 -14.21 -6.48 10.08
CA LYS A 232 -13.63 -7.75 9.60
C LYS A 232 -12.40 -7.52 8.72
N TRP A 233 -12.42 -6.52 7.84
CA TRP A 233 -11.26 -6.17 7.03
C TRP A 233 -10.14 -5.56 7.84
N SER A 234 -10.43 -4.78 8.89
CA SER A 234 -9.44 -4.33 9.88
C SER A 234 -8.71 -5.52 10.52
N LEU A 235 -9.45 -6.52 10.97
CA LEU A 235 -8.88 -7.75 11.51
C LEU A 235 -8.07 -8.53 10.45
N MET A 236 -8.59 -8.63 9.21
CA MET A 236 -7.89 -9.31 8.10
C MET A 236 -6.57 -8.63 7.75
N ASN A 237 -6.51 -7.29 7.76
CA ASN A 237 -5.28 -6.54 7.55
C ASN A 237 -4.21 -6.87 8.60
N ILE A 238 -4.59 -7.02 9.88
CA ILE A 238 -3.64 -7.40 10.94
C ILE A 238 -3.16 -8.84 10.75
N TYR A 239 -4.04 -9.77 10.37
CA TYR A 239 -3.65 -11.13 10.03
C TYR A 239 -2.68 -11.17 8.83
N THR A 240 -2.98 -10.40 7.79
CA THR A 240 -2.11 -10.30 6.61
C THR A 240 -0.72 -9.82 6.99
N GLU A 241 -0.64 -8.78 7.84
CA GLU A 241 0.62 -8.24 8.35
C GLU A 241 1.40 -9.26 9.19
N LEU A 242 0.71 -10.03 10.05
CA LEU A 242 1.33 -11.11 10.82
C LEU A 242 1.89 -12.21 9.91
N ILE A 243 1.12 -12.66 8.94
CA ILE A 243 1.52 -13.72 8.01
C ILE A 243 2.65 -13.23 7.11
N TRP A 244 2.59 -11.99 6.61
CA TRP A 244 3.65 -11.37 5.85
C TRP A 244 4.96 -11.24 6.65
N ALA A 245 4.89 -10.79 7.90
CA ALA A 245 6.08 -10.68 8.75
C ALA A 245 6.75 -12.05 8.98
N ASN A 246 5.96 -13.11 9.19
CA ASN A 246 6.50 -14.45 9.30
C ASN A 246 7.07 -14.94 7.95
N TYR A 247 6.39 -14.66 6.84
CA TYR A 247 6.89 -14.94 5.50
C TYR A 247 8.27 -14.32 5.24
N ILE A 248 8.45 -13.05 5.59
CA ILE A 248 9.77 -12.38 5.46
C ILE A 248 10.81 -13.03 6.36
N ASN A 249 10.46 -13.42 7.58
CA ASN A 249 11.36 -14.09 8.50
C ASN A 249 11.86 -15.46 8.01
N GLU A 250 11.12 -16.17 7.14
CA GLU A 250 11.60 -17.41 6.47
C GLU A 250 12.78 -17.13 5.54
N TYR A 251 12.81 -15.98 4.88
CA TYR A 251 13.91 -15.61 3.97
C TYR A 251 15.04 -14.86 4.66
N LYS A 252 14.74 -14.12 5.73
CA LYS A 252 15.68 -13.32 6.48
C LYS A 252 15.43 -13.50 7.97
N ARG A 253 16.13 -14.45 8.55
CA ARG A 253 15.97 -14.83 9.96
C ARG A 253 15.95 -13.62 10.89
N ASN A 254 14.91 -13.53 11.73
CA ASN A 254 14.71 -12.45 12.72
C ASN A 254 14.70 -11.04 12.11
N TYR A 255 14.24 -10.86 10.88
CA TYR A 255 14.04 -9.53 10.31
C TYR A 255 13.03 -8.74 11.12
N PHE A 256 11.86 -9.34 11.38
CA PHE A 256 10.91 -8.86 12.38
C PHE A 256 11.17 -9.60 13.68
N ASP A 257 11.42 -8.86 14.75
CA ASP A 257 11.69 -9.43 16.07
C ASP A 257 10.41 -10.04 16.70
N LYS A 258 10.62 -10.75 17.82
CA LYS A 258 9.53 -11.39 18.55
C LYS A 258 8.54 -10.38 19.13
N ASP A 259 8.99 -9.17 19.47
CA ASP A 259 8.15 -8.15 20.09
C ASP A 259 7.15 -7.60 19.05
N TYR A 260 7.59 -7.38 17.82
CA TYR A 260 6.69 -7.00 16.71
C TYR A 260 5.63 -8.08 16.45
N ILE A 261 6.04 -9.34 16.35
CA ILE A 261 5.11 -10.48 16.16
C ILE A 261 4.10 -10.57 17.31
N ASN A 262 4.57 -10.41 18.57
CA ASN A 262 3.70 -10.43 19.75
C ASN A 262 2.74 -9.24 19.79
N LEU A 263 3.17 -8.06 19.32
CA LEU A 263 2.31 -6.88 19.18
C LEU A 263 1.15 -7.16 18.21
N LEU A 264 1.42 -7.76 17.04
CA LEU A 264 0.38 -8.13 16.08
C LEU A 264 -0.60 -9.15 16.66
N LYS A 265 -0.09 -10.19 17.33
CA LYS A 265 -0.92 -11.17 18.03
C LYS A 265 -1.80 -10.54 19.12
N LYS A 266 -1.29 -9.53 19.84
CA LYS A 266 -2.06 -8.76 20.83
C LYS A 266 -3.18 -7.94 20.14
N LYS A 267 -2.87 -7.23 19.05
CA LYS A 267 -3.87 -6.50 18.27
C LYS A 267 -4.99 -7.41 17.77
N ILE A 268 -4.67 -8.61 17.25
CA ILE A 268 -5.66 -9.60 16.82
C ILE A 268 -6.59 -9.98 17.96
N LYS A 269 -6.05 -10.26 19.17
CA LYS A 269 -6.86 -10.60 20.34
C LYS A 269 -7.81 -9.46 20.73
N GLN A 270 -7.36 -8.22 20.69
CA GLN A 270 -8.16 -7.04 21.01
C GLN A 270 -9.30 -6.81 20.00
N GLN A 271 -9.04 -7.01 18.71
CA GLN A 271 -10.06 -6.86 17.66
C GLN A 271 -11.14 -7.95 17.68
N LYS A 272 -10.87 -9.11 18.27
CA LYS A 272 -11.84 -10.21 18.41
C LYS A 272 -12.81 -10.05 19.57
N GLN A 273 -12.50 -9.16 20.52
CA GLN A 273 -13.38 -8.79 21.63
C GLN A 273 -14.41 -7.75 21.17
#